data_7a91f4d35e513300f5e8a6d733a5091e
#
_entry.id   7a91f4d35e513300f5e8a6d733a5091e
#
_cell.length_a   1.000
_cell.length_b   1.000
_cell.length_c   1.000
_cell.angle_alpha   90.00
_cell.angle_beta   90.00
_cell.angle_gamma   90.00
#
_symmetry.space_group_name_H-M   'P 1'
#
loop_
_entity.id
_entity.type
_entity.pdbx_description
1 polymer ?
#
loop_
_entity_poly.entity_id
_entity_poly.type
_entity_poly.pdbx_seq_one_letter_code
_entity_poly.pdbx_strand_id
1 'polypeptide(L)'
;WRGMHLDVCRHFFPIAFVKKYIDLLARYKMNRFHWHLTDDQGWRIEIKTYPKLTEVGGCRTETMVEKRFEPYVGDGTPYCGFYTQDEIREVVAYAAARHVTVVPEIEMPGHALAAITAYPELACTPGPFEVLTIWGVSDDILCPSERTFEFLQDVLTEVLALFPSTMIHIGGDEVLKDFWKASAFVQEMKKKHNLKDEHEVQSYFVQRIERFINSKG
;
A
#
# COMPACT_ATOMS: atom_id res chain seq x y z
N TRP A 1 1.82 -24.21 2.00
CA TRP A 1 1.80 -22.76 2.24
C TRP A 1 1.78 -22.47 3.74
N ARG A 2 2.86 -21.87 4.26
CA ARG A 2 2.96 -21.40 5.65
C ARG A 2 3.71 -20.07 5.64
N GLY A 3 3.16 -19.05 6.23
CA GLY A 3 3.76 -17.72 6.20
C GLY A 3 3.39 -16.85 7.37
N MET A 4 4.09 -15.73 7.47
CA MET A 4 3.84 -14.64 8.41
C MET A 4 3.86 -13.33 7.67
N HIS A 5 3.14 -12.37 8.21
CA HIS A 5 3.01 -11.00 7.76
C HIS A 5 3.89 -10.08 8.62
N LEU A 6 4.46 -9.05 8.00
CA LEU A 6 5.13 -7.94 8.70
C LEU A 6 4.65 -6.61 8.13
N ASP A 7 3.97 -5.83 8.94
CA ASP A 7 3.60 -4.45 8.67
C ASP A 7 4.81 -3.54 8.93
N VAL A 8 5.31 -2.90 7.87
CA VAL A 8 6.42 -1.95 7.95
C VAL A 8 5.97 -0.50 7.76
N CYS A 9 4.66 -0.28 7.59
CA CYS A 9 4.06 1.02 7.35
C CYS A 9 3.77 1.75 8.65
N ARG A 10 3.07 1.08 9.58
CA ARG A 10 2.80 1.65 10.90
C ARG A 10 4.08 1.75 11.73
N HIS A 11 5.01 0.79 11.56
CA HIS A 11 6.36 0.88 12.10
C HIS A 11 7.39 0.40 11.09
N PHE A 12 8.32 1.28 10.73
CA PHE A 12 9.39 0.95 9.78
C PHE A 12 10.49 0.11 10.46
N PHE A 13 10.86 -1.01 9.83
CA PHE A 13 11.94 -1.87 10.28
C PHE A 13 13.09 -1.84 9.28
N PRO A 14 14.35 -1.65 9.72
CA PRO A 14 15.50 -1.70 8.81
C PRO A 14 15.69 -3.11 8.23
N ILE A 15 16.35 -3.22 7.07
CA ILE A 15 16.55 -4.49 6.37
C ILE A 15 17.24 -5.57 7.23
N ALA A 16 18.08 -5.17 8.17
CA ALA A 16 18.72 -6.10 9.12
C ALA A 16 17.66 -6.83 9.98
N PHE A 17 16.60 -6.12 10.42
CA PHE A 17 15.49 -6.74 11.13
C PHE A 17 14.66 -7.62 10.21
N VAL A 18 14.35 -7.17 8.99
CA VAL A 18 13.60 -7.95 8.00
C VAL A 18 14.32 -9.26 7.69
N LYS A 19 15.63 -9.25 7.52
CA LYS A 19 16.43 -10.47 7.34
C LYS A 19 16.37 -11.40 8.55
N LYS A 20 16.48 -10.86 9.77
CA LYS A 20 16.30 -11.64 11.00
C LYS A 20 14.90 -12.29 11.07
N TYR A 21 13.87 -11.57 10.63
CA TYR A 21 12.51 -12.09 10.56
C TYR A 21 12.41 -13.26 9.57
N ILE A 22 13.05 -13.13 8.39
CA ILE A 22 13.13 -14.20 7.38
C ILE A 22 13.89 -15.43 7.94
N ASP A 23 14.98 -15.23 8.71
CA ASP A 23 15.69 -16.34 9.38
C ASP A 23 14.79 -17.11 10.34
N LEU A 24 13.95 -16.39 11.08
CA LEU A 24 12.96 -17.02 11.97
C LEU A 24 11.90 -17.81 11.19
N LEU A 25 11.37 -17.23 10.09
CA LEU A 25 10.45 -17.94 9.21
C LEU A 25 11.04 -19.26 8.72
N ALA A 26 12.26 -19.23 8.18
CA ALA A 26 12.95 -20.41 7.68
C ALA A 26 13.19 -21.44 8.81
N ARG A 27 13.62 -20.98 9.99
CA ARG A 27 13.85 -21.85 11.17
C ARG A 27 12.59 -22.59 11.61
N TYR A 28 11.42 -21.91 11.51
CA TYR A 28 10.12 -22.51 11.83
C TYR A 28 9.44 -23.18 10.63
N LYS A 29 10.19 -23.43 9.55
CA LYS A 29 9.72 -24.10 8.33
C LYS A 29 8.53 -23.40 7.66
N MET A 30 8.52 -22.08 7.72
CA MET A 30 7.62 -21.25 6.95
C MET A 30 8.27 -20.88 5.61
N ASN A 31 7.47 -20.76 4.57
CA ASN A 31 7.96 -20.57 3.20
C ASN A 31 7.34 -19.37 2.48
N ARG A 32 6.61 -18.53 3.21
CA ARG A 32 6.04 -17.27 2.68
C ARG A 32 6.27 -16.15 3.68
N PHE A 33 6.75 -15.03 3.16
CA PHE A 33 6.86 -13.76 3.87
C PHE A 33 5.96 -12.74 3.18
N HIS A 34 4.87 -12.36 3.83
CA HIS A 34 3.97 -11.32 3.39
C HIS A 34 4.50 -9.97 3.90
N TRP A 35 4.97 -9.13 2.99
CA TRP A 35 5.60 -7.86 3.29
C TRP A 35 4.64 -6.71 2.96
N HIS A 36 4.06 -6.12 3.99
CA HIS A 36 3.08 -5.03 3.89
C HIS A 36 3.82 -3.70 3.75
N LEU A 37 3.93 -3.22 2.50
CA LEU A 37 4.84 -2.16 2.09
C LEU A 37 4.19 -0.78 1.96
N THR A 38 2.86 -0.70 1.92
CA THR A 38 2.14 0.57 1.75
C THR A 38 0.87 0.61 2.58
N ASP A 39 0.60 1.76 3.21
CA ASP A 39 -0.59 1.99 4.03
C ASP A 39 -0.80 3.50 4.24
N ASP A 40 -1.86 3.89 4.93
CA ASP A 40 -2.21 5.28 5.28
C ASP A 40 -1.09 6.00 6.05
N GLN A 41 -0.35 5.27 6.90
CA GLN A 41 0.69 5.80 7.79
C GLN A 41 2.08 5.83 7.15
N GLY A 42 2.23 5.33 5.91
CA GLY A 42 3.48 5.43 5.19
C GLY A 42 3.61 4.52 3.96
N TRP A 43 4.29 5.02 2.97
CA TRP A 43 4.71 4.32 1.77
C TRP A 43 6.17 3.88 1.90
N ARG A 44 6.49 2.59 1.80
CA ARG A 44 7.79 2.04 2.20
C ARG A 44 8.63 1.46 1.07
N ILE A 45 8.17 1.50 -0.18
CA ILE A 45 8.92 0.97 -1.33
C ILE A 45 9.23 2.07 -2.34
N GLU A 46 10.51 2.18 -2.75
CA GLU A 46 10.92 3.11 -3.81
C GLU A 46 10.28 2.73 -5.14
N ILE A 47 9.60 3.71 -5.76
CA ILE A 47 9.08 3.66 -7.13
C ILE A 47 9.73 4.79 -7.91
N LYS A 48 10.59 4.46 -8.85
CA LYS A 48 11.41 5.45 -9.57
C LYS A 48 10.58 6.39 -10.44
N THR A 49 9.51 5.89 -11.02
CA THR A 49 8.55 6.68 -11.80
C THR A 49 7.82 7.71 -10.93
N TYR A 50 7.63 7.41 -9.63
CA TYR A 50 6.89 8.26 -8.70
C TYR A 50 7.69 8.56 -7.41
N PRO A 51 8.76 9.38 -7.48
CA PRO A 51 9.68 9.58 -6.35
C PRO A 51 9.00 10.21 -5.11
N LYS A 52 7.97 11.02 -5.28
CA LYS A 52 7.24 11.60 -4.14
C LYS A 52 6.58 10.55 -3.23
N LEU A 53 6.37 9.33 -3.72
CA LEU A 53 5.83 8.25 -2.86
C LEU A 53 6.72 7.99 -1.64
N THR A 54 8.04 8.07 -1.79
CA THR A 54 8.98 7.92 -0.68
C THR A 54 9.39 9.26 -0.07
N GLU A 55 9.53 10.32 -0.89
CA GLU A 55 9.92 11.65 -0.41
C GLU A 55 8.84 12.29 0.49
N VAL A 56 7.58 12.11 0.16
CA VAL A 56 6.41 12.65 0.88
C VAL A 56 5.68 11.54 1.62
N GLY A 57 5.22 10.51 0.90
CA GLY A 57 4.44 9.41 1.48
C GLY A 57 5.24 8.52 2.43
N GLY A 58 6.58 8.54 2.36
CA GLY A 58 7.46 7.82 3.26
C GLY A 58 7.60 8.44 4.66
N CYS A 59 7.03 9.64 4.89
CA CYS A 59 7.19 10.40 6.13
C CYS A 59 5.83 10.82 6.71
N ARG A 60 5.67 10.74 8.03
CA ARG A 60 4.58 11.39 8.77
C ARG A 60 5.15 12.36 9.80
N THR A 61 4.39 13.39 10.15
CA THR A 61 4.85 14.49 11.01
C THR A 61 5.13 14.05 12.46
N GLU A 62 4.35 13.08 12.95
CA GLU A 62 4.49 12.49 14.28
C GLU A 62 3.77 11.14 14.34
N THR A 63 3.81 10.48 15.48
CA THR A 63 3.03 9.27 15.72
C THR A 63 2.18 9.44 16.97
N MET A 64 0.90 9.04 16.90
CA MET A 64 0.01 9.04 18.06
C MET A 64 0.59 8.18 19.20
N VAL A 65 0.63 8.75 20.41
CA VAL A 65 1.10 8.04 21.60
C VAL A 65 0.01 7.12 22.11
N GLU A 66 0.31 5.82 22.18
CA GLU A 66 -0.67 4.78 22.55
C GLU A 66 -1.89 4.81 21.61
N LYS A 67 -3.11 4.88 22.15
CA LYS A 67 -4.37 5.07 21.42
C LYS A 67 -5.12 6.30 21.95
N ARG A 68 -4.40 7.41 22.10
CA ARG A 68 -4.96 8.65 22.67
C ARG A 68 -5.59 9.50 21.58
N PHE A 69 -6.83 9.20 21.25
CA PHE A 69 -7.60 9.91 20.23
C PHE A 69 -8.21 11.22 20.80
N GLU A 70 -8.71 11.19 22.03
CA GLU A 70 -9.40 12.31 22.66
C GLU A 70 -8.94 12.50 24.12
N PRO A 71 -8.18 13.58 24.44
CA PRO A 71 -7.58 14.46 23.44
C PRO A 71 -6.48 13.73 22.65
N TYR A 72 -6.32 14.09 21.38
CA TYR A 72 -5.21 13.58 20.57
C TYR A 72 -3.86 13.96 21.20
N VAL A 73 -2.96 12.99 21.27
CA VAL A 73 -1.59 13.19 21.74
C VAL A 73 -0.63 12.52 20.76
N GLY A 74 0.15 13.33 20.07
CA GLY A 74 1.28 12.90 19.24
C GLY A 74 2.60 12.93 20.02
N ASP A 75 3.62 12.21 19.52
CA ASP A 75 4.96 12.21 20.11
C ASP A 75 5.83 13.40 19.63
N GLY A 76 5.31 14.24 18.74
CA GLY A 76 6.00 15.40 18.18
C GLY A 76 7.26 15.07 17.38
N THR A 77 7.46 13.79 16.97
CA THR A 77 8.67 13.34 16.31
C THR A 77 8.37 12.89 14.88
N PRO A 78 8.95 13.54 13.86
CA PRO A 78 8.80 13.08 12.48
C PRO A 78 9.28 11.64 12.31
N TYR A 79 8.48 10.83 11.62
CA TYR A 79 8.76 9.41 11.43
C TYR A 79 8.83 9.06 9.95
N CYS A 80 10.03 8.73 9.48
CA CYS A 80 10.31 8.45 8.08
C CYS A 80 11.01 7.10 7.90
N GLY A 81 10.84 6.50 6.71
CA GLY A 81 11.57 5.32 6.30
C GLY A 81 10.99 4.71 5.03
N PHE A 82 11.87 4.18 4.21
CA PHE A 82 11.50 3.39 3.02
C PHE A 82 12.66 2.48 2.64
N TYR A 83 12.40 1.53 1.77
CA TYR A 83 13.39 0.64 1.18
C TYR A 83 13.67 1.09 -0.26
N THR A 84 14.95 1.22 -0.61
CA THR A 84 15.38 1.38 -1.99
C THR A 84 15.13 0.08 -2.78
N GLN A 85 15.05 0.18 -4.10
CA GLN A 85 14.88 -1.02 -4.93
C GLN A 85 16.06 -2.00 -4.77
N ASP A 86 17.27 -1.50 -4.48
CA ASP A 86 18.43 -2.36 -4.23
C ASP A 86 18.31 -3.11 -2.90
N GLU A 87 17.82 -2.45 -1.84
CA GLU A 87 17.51 -3.11 -0.57
C GLU A 87 16.38 -4.15 -0.71
N ILE A 88 15.37 -3.88 -1.53
CA ILE A 88 14.32 -4.87 -1.86
C ILE A 88 14.93 -6.10 -2.54
N ARG A 89 15.79 -5.90 -3.57
CA ARG A 89 16.47 -7.01 -4.26
C ARG A 89 17.34 -7.83 -3.30
N GLU A 90 18.04 -7.15 -2.40
CA GLU A 90 18.86 -7.80 -1.37
C GLU A 90 18.01 -8.68 -0.45
N VAL A 91 16.87 -8.18 0.03
CA VAL A 91 15.93 -8.95 0.89
C VAL A 91 15.33 -10.13 0.13
N VAL A 92 14.89 -9.93 -1.11
CA VAL A 92 14.33 -10.99 -1.96
C VAL A 92 15.35 -12.11 -2.20
N ALA A 93 16.61 -11.76 -2.55
CA ALA A 93 17.68 -12.74 -2.73
C ALA A 93 17.99 -13.48 -1.42
N TYR A 94 18.01 -12.76 -0.29
CA TYR A 94 18.22 -13.33 1.04
C TYR A 94 17.14 -14.34 1.44
N ALA A 95 15.88 -14.03 1.14
CA ALA A 95 14.74 -14.90 1.38
C ALA A 95 14.79 -16.15 0.47
N ALA A 96 15.09 -15.96 -0.82
CA ALA A 96 15.20 -17.05 -1.79
C ALA A 96 16.26 -18.10 -1.39
N ALA A 97 17.43 -17.66 -0.88
CA ALA A 97 18.48 -18.54 -0.36
C ALA A 97 18.02 -19.38 0.86
N ARG A 98 16.88 -19.04 1.46
CA ARG A 98 16.23 -19.76 2.60
C ARG A 98 14.93 -20.44 2.21
N HIS A 99 14.65 -20.53 0.91
CA HIS A 99 13.40 -21.10 0.37
C HIS A 99 12.14 -20.39 0.90
N VAL A 100 12.24 -19.09 1.20
CA VAL A 100 11.12 -18.22 1.57
C VAL A 100 10.80 -17.33 0.37
N THR A 101 9.56 -17.40 -0.11
CA THR A 101 9.06 -16.49 -1.15
C THR A 101 8.51 -15.23 -0.48
N VAL A 102 8.94 -14.06 -0.94
CA VAL A 102 8.39 -12.78 -0.50
C VAL A 102 7.16 -12.46 -1.34
N VAL A 103 6.04 -12.19 -0.68
CA VAL A 103 4.80 -11.71 -1.29
C VAL A 103 4.64 -10.24 -0.91
N PRO A 104 4.87 -9.29 -1.83
CA PRO A 104 4.68 -7.88 -1.53
C PRO A 104 3.20 -7.52 -1.46
N GLU A 105 2.86 -6.55 -0.63
CA GLU A 105 1.53 -5.94 -0.59
C GLU A 105 1.61 -4.47 -0.95
N ILE A 106 0.74 -4.08 -1.90
CA ILE A 106 0.47 -2.70 -2.31
C ILE A 106 -1.03 -2.47 -2.14
N GLU A 107 -1.38 -1.64 -1.18
CA GLU A 107 -2.75 -1.38 -0.81
C GLU A 107 -3.52 -0.55 -1.84
N MET A 108 -4.75 -1.00 -2.14
CA MET A 108 -5.68 -0.32 -3.03
C MET A 108 -7.10 -0.90 -2.91
N PRO A 109 -8.18 -0.11 -3.03
CA PRO A 109 -8.20 1.35 -3.14
C PRO A 109 -8.16 2.06 -1.79
N GLY A 110 -8.36 1.38 -0.66
CA GLY A 110 -8.18 1.88 0.70
C GLY A 110 -6.72 1.84 1.13
N HIS A 111 -6.43 2.28 2.35
CA HIS A 111 -5.08 2.29 2.93
C HIS A 111 -4.04 2.99 2.04
N ALA A 112 -4.48 4.05 1.34
CA ALA A 112 -3.71 4.71 0.29
C ALA A 112 -3.40 6.18 0.57
N LEU A 113 -3.68 6.67 1.79
CA LEU A 113 -3.53 8.09 2.10
C LEU A 113 -2.09 8.59 1.92
N ALA A 114 -1.08 7.76 2.21
CA ALA A 114 0.31 8.14 1.95
C ALA A 114 0.58 8.38 0.46
N ALA A 115 0.00 7.57 -0.45
CA ALA A 115 0.09 7.77 -1.88
C ALA A 115 -0.71 9.02 -2.33
N ILE A 116 -1.90 9.20 -1.79
CA ILE A 116 -2.76 10.37 -2.06
C ILE A 116 -2.08 11.66 -1.58
N THR A 117 -1.42 11.64 -0.42
CA THR A 117 -0.65 12.80 0.06
C THR A 117 0.48 13.18 -0.91
N ALA A 118 1.14 12.19 -1.48
CA ALA A 118 2.21 12.41 -2.47
C ALA A 118 1.67 12.87 -3.83
N TYR A 119 0.50 12.38 -4.24
CA TYR A 119 -0.16 12.63 -5.52
C TYR A 119 -1.66 12.88 -5.32
N PRO A 120 -2.06 14.12 -4.95
CA PRO A 120 -3.44 14.44 -4.59
C PRO A 120 -4.48 14.19 -5.69
N GLU A 121 -4.06 14.17 -6.94
CA GLU A 121 -4.93 13.86 -8.09
C GLU A 121 -5.46 12.41 -8.09
N LEU A 122 -4.95 11.55 -7.21
CA LEU A 122 -5.43 10.18 -7.05
C LEU A 122 -6.70 10.08 -6.20
N ALA A 123 -7.05 11.13 -5.45
CA ALA A 123 -8.27 11.18 -4.63
C ALA A 123 -9.51 11.59 -5.43
N CYS A 124 -10.70 11.22 -4.93
CA CYS A 124 -11.97 11.77 -5.40
C CYS A 124 -12.35 13.09 -4.68
N THR A 125 -11.64 13.48 -3.64
CA THR A 125 -11.84 14.64 -2.80
C THR A 125 -10.74 15.67 -3.03
N PRO A 126 -10.99 16.96 -2.80
CA PRO A 126 -9.93 17.97 -2.84
C PRO A 126 -9.05 17.86 -1.57
N GLY A 127 -7.72 18.01 -1.74
CA GLY A 127 -6.80 18.16 -0.61
C GLY A 127 -6.96 19.48 0.17
N PRO A 128 -6.08 19.79 1.09
CA PRO A 128 -4.79 19.12 1.30
C PRO A 128 -4.90 17.77 2.04
N PHE A 129 -3.93 16.87 1.81
CA PHE A 129 -3.83 15.60 2.49
C PHE A 129 -2.53 15.53 3.29
N GLU A 130 -2.54 14.78 4.38
CA GLU A 130 -1.37 14.50 5.22
C GLU A 130 -1.29 13.00 5.51
N VAL A 131 -0.08 12.47 5.58
CA VAL A 131 0.15 11.06 5.93
C VAL A 131 -0.39 10.80 7.35
N LEU A 132 -1.15 9.73 7.51
CA LEU A 132 -1.88 9.44 8.74
C LEU A 132 -0.95 9.25 9.94
N THR A 133 -1.23 9.97 11.03
CA THR A 133 -0.44 9.91 12.28
C THR A 133 -1.09 9.03 13.35
N ILE A 134 -2.37 8.67 13.15
CA ILE A 134 -3.15 7.92 14.13
C ILE A 134 -3.19 6.43 13.82
N TRP A 135 -3.54 5.64 14.82
CA TRP A 135 -4.00 4.28 14.66
C TRP A 135 -5.44 4.30 14.11
N GLY A 136 -5.64 3.81 12.90
CA GLY A 136 -6.95 3.79 12.27
C GLY A 136 -6.87 3.68 10.76
N VAL A 137 -7.99 3.94 10.13
CA VAL A 137 -8.22 3.88 8.68
C VAL A 137 -8.59 5.27 8.20
N SER A 138 -8.04 5.67 7.05
CA SER A 138 -8.43 6.93 6.39
C SER A 138 -9.72 6.76 5.59
N ASP A 139 -10.56 7.81 5.61
CA ASP A 139 -11.72 7.91 4.72
C ASP A 139 -11.30 8.20 3.26
N ASP A 140 -10.12 8.79 3.06
CA ASP A 140 -9.59 9.11 1.74
C ASP A 140 -9.03 7.88 1.07
N ILE A 141 -9.71 7.46 0.01
CA ILE A 141 -9.37 6.28 -0.79
C ILE A 141 -9.12 6.67 -2.24
N LEU A 142 -8.42 5.81 -2.99
CA LEU A 142 -8.14 6.04 -4.40
C LEU A 142 -9.42 6.21 -5.22
N CYS A 143 -9.46 7.26 -6.02
CA CYS A 143 -10.55 7.49 -6.98
C CYS A 143 -10.43 6.49 -8.14
N PRO A 144 -11.50 5.83 -8.59
CA PRO A 144 -11.45 4.85 -9.68
C PRO A 144 -11.36 5.54 -11.06
N SER A 145 -10.43 6.50 -11.20
CA SER A 145 -10.16 7.26 -12.41
C SER A 145 -9.15 6.55 -13.31
N GLU A 146 -9.13 6.88 -14.61
CA GLU A 146 -8.10 6.35 -15.52
C GLU A 146 -6.69 6.75 -15.06
N ARG A 147 -6.51 7.97 -14.54
CA ARG A 147 -5.25 8.43 -13.97
C ARG A 147 -4.77 7.53 -12.82
N THR A 148 -5.69 7.11 -11.94
CA THR A 148 -5.38 6.19 -10.84
C THR A 148 -4.97 4.80 -11.36
N PHE A 149 -5.66 4.30 -12.37
CA PHE A 149 -5.30 3.01 -12.94
C PHE A 149 -3.94 3.05 -13.66
N GLU A 150 -3.63 4.13 -14.39
CA GLU A 150 -2.30 4.35 -14.98
C GLU A 150 -1.22 4.36 -13.91
N PHE A 151 -1.41 5.16 -12.85
CA PHE A 151 -0.51 5.22 -11.71
C PHE A 151 -0.26 3.84 -11.10
N LEU A 152 -1.32 3.09 -10.80
CA LEU A 152 -1.19 1.76 -10.20
C LEU A 152 -0.53 0.75 -11.15
N GLN A 153 -0.78 0.84 -12.45
CA GLN A 153 -0.12 -0.03 -13.44
C GLN A 153 1.38 0.25 -13.53
N ASP A 154 1.79 1.51 -13.45
CA ASP A 154 3.20 1.88 -13.42
C ASP A 154 3.88 1.39 -12.13
N VAL A 155 3.26 1.63 -10.96
CA VAL A 155 3.73 1.12 -9.66
C VAL A 155 3.87 -0.40 -9.70
N LEU A 156 2.82 -1.10 -10.11
CA LEU A 156 2.82 -2.57 -10.17
C LEU A 156 3.85 -3.11 -11.17
N THR A 157 4.13 -2.39 -12.27
CA THR A 157 5.17 -2.78 -13.22
C THR A 157 6.55 -2.80 -12.57
N GLU A 158 6.90 -1.79 -11.76
CA GLU A 158 8.16 -1.77 -11.01
C GLU A 158 8.18 -2.83 -9.91
N VAL A 159 7.08 -2.99 -9.17
CA VAL A 159 6.97 -4.00 -8.10
C VAL A 159 7.14 -5.41 -8.66
N LEU A 160 6.42 -5.76 -9.71
CA LEU A 160 6.52 -7.10 -10.34
C LEU A 160 7.92 -7.41 -10.85
N ALA A 161 8.69 -6.40 -11.29
CA ALA A 161 10.09 -6.58 -11.69
C ALA A 161 11.04 -6.82 -10.51
N LEU A 162 10.67 -6.43 -9.28
CA LEU A 162 11.47 -6.61 -8.08
C LEU A 162 11.22 -7.95 -7.37
N PHE A 163 10.01 -8.48 -7.48
CA PHE A 163 9.58 -9.68 -6.77
C PHE A 163 9.31 -10.83 -7.73
N PRO A 164 10.11 -11.92 -7.71
CA PRO A 164 9.90 -13.09 -8.57
C PRO A 164 8.76 -13.99 -8.09
N SER A 165 7.95 -13.54 -7.14
CA SER A 165 6.75 -14.23 -6.68
C SER A 165 5.69 -14.25 -7.80
N THR A 166 5.01 -15.38 -7.96
CA THR A 166 3.82 -15.49 -8.81
C THR A 166 2.57 -14.91 -8.14
N MET A 167 2.72 -14.31 -6.97
CA MET A 167 1.63 -13.73 -6.19
C MET A 167 2.03 -12.36 -5.66
N ILE A 168 1.08 -11.45 -5.75
CA ILE A 168 1.11 -10.13 -5.14
C ILE A 168 -0.18 -9.93 -4.34
N HIS A 169 -0.10 -9.31 -3.18
CA HIS A 169 -1.26 -8.89 -2.42
C HIS A 169 -1.60 -7.45 -2.78
N ILE A 170 -2.85 -7.16 -3.04
CA ILE A 170 -3.33 -5.82 -3.44
C ILE A 170 -4.24 -5.18 -2.40
N GLY A 171 -4.28 -5.72 -1.18
CA GLY A 171 -5.14 -5.24 -0.12
C GLY A 171 -6.63 -5.42 -0.43
N GLY A 172 -7.38 -4.36 -0.23
CA GLY A 172 -8.81 -4.28 -0.56
C GLY A 172 -9.73 -4.38 0.65
N ASP A 173 -9.18 -4.40 1.84
CA ASP A 173 -9.91 -4.37 3.10
C ASP A 173 -10.26 -2.94 3.52
N GLU A 174 -11.18 -2.83 4.45
CA GLU A 174 -11.61 -1.60 5.15
C GLU A 174 -11.89 -0.38 4.26
N VAL A 175 -12.30 -0.60 2.99
CA VAL A 175 -12.58 0.46 2.02
C VAL A 175 -13.82 1.24 2.43
N LEU A 176 -13.62 2.45 2.96
CA LEU A 176 -14.69 3.38 3.31
C LEU A 176 -15.19 4.08 2.03
N LYS A 177 -16.50 4.00 1.77
CA LYS A 177 -17.06 4.33 0.45
C LYS A 177 -17.82 5.64 0.41
N ASP A 178 -17.81 6.42 1.51
CA ASP A 178 -18.64 7.60 1.61
C ASP A 178 -18.21 8.71 0.62
N PHE A 179 -16.91 8.89 0.39
CA PHE A 179 -16.43 9.81 -0.63
C PHE A 179 -16.75 9.33 -2.06
N TRP A 180 -16.76 8.02 -2.31
CA TRP A 180 -17.24 7.51 -3.60
C TRP A 180 -18.75 7.75 -3.80
N LYS A 181 -19.56 7.61 -2.75
CA LYS A 181 -20.99 7.92 -2.79
C LYS A 181 -21.24 9.39 -3.10
N ALA A 182 -20.44 10.29 -2.52
CA ALA A 182 -20.56 11.73 -2.71
C ALA A 182 -19.96 12.22 -4.04
N SER A 183 -19.10 11.46 -4.69
CA SER A 183 -18.39 11.87 -5.91
C SER A 183 -19.29 11.79 -7.14
N ALA A 184 -19.55 12.92 -7.78
CA ALA A 184 -20.29 12.97 -9.05
C ALA A 184 -19.62 12.11 -10.14
N PHE A 185 -18.27 12.12 -10.20
CA PHE A 185 -17.51 11.29 -11.12
C PHE A 185 -17.79 9.79 -10.91
N VAL A 186 -17.75 9.31 -9.66
CA VAL A 186 -18.02 7.90 -9.36
C VAL A 186 -19.48 7.54 -9.68
N GLN A 187 -20.44 8.43 -9.40
CA GLN A 187 -21.86 8.20 -9.73
C GLN A 187 -22.10 8.12 -11.25
N GLU A 188 -21.39 8.91 -12.07
CA GLU A 188 -21.45 8.79 -13.53
C GLU A 188 -20.79 7.50 -14.01
N MET A 189 -19.64 7.12 -13.45
CA MET A 189 -18.97 5.87 -13.76
C MET A 189 -19.84 4.66 -13.44
N LYS A 190 -20.55 4.65 -12.30
CA LYS A 190 -21.53 3.61 -11.93
C LYS A 190 -22.58 3.45 -13.01
N LYS A 191 -23.17 4.55 -13.48
CA LYS A 191 -24.18 4.53 -14.55
C LYS A 191 -23.60 3.98 -15.85
N LYS A 192 -22.41 4.47 -16.25
CA LYS A 192 -21.72 4.06 -17.49
C LYS A 192 -21.43 2.56 -17.53
N HIS A 193 -21.02 1.98 -16.39
CA HIS A 193 -20.64 0.57 -16.29
C HIS A 193 -21.76 -0.32 -15.72
N ASN A 194 -22.98 0.23 -15.52
CA ASN A 194 -24.14 -0.46 -14.96
C ASN A 194 -23.85 -1.14 -13.61
N LEU A 195 -23.12 -0.43 -12.74
CA LEU A 195 -22.80 -0.88 -11.37
C LEU A 195 -23.89 -0.44 -10.41
N LYS A 196 -24.31 -1.32 -9.50
CA LYS A 196 -25.46 -1.09 -8.61
C LYS A 196 -25.11 -0.17 -7.43
N ASP A 197 -23.95 -0.40 -6.84
CA ASP A 197 -23.48 0.29 -5.64
C ASP A 197 -21.96 0.44 -5.61
N GLU A 198 -21.42 1.03 -4.56
CA GLU A 198 -19.99 1.28 -4.39
C GLU A 198 -19.20 -0.01 -4.08
N HIS A 199 -19.86 -1.11 -3.69
CA HIS A 199 -19.22 -2.42 -3.58
C HIS A 199 -18.92 -2.99 -4.97
N GLU A 200 -19.83 -2.79 -5.93
CA GLU A 200 -19.57 -3.15 -7.33
C GLU A 200 -18.52 -2.23 -7.97
N VAL A 201 -18.39 -0.96 -7.54
CA VAL A 201 -17.26 -0.08 -7.92
C VAL A 201 -15.95 -0.67 -7.43
N GLN A 202 -15.87 -1.13 -6.19
CA GLN A 202 -14.67 -1.78 -5.69
C GLN A 202 -14.38 -3.08 -6.46
N SER A 203 -15.39 -3.88 -6.76
CA SER A 203 -15.24 -5.08 -7.57
C SER A 203 -14.71 -4.76 -8.98
N TYR A 204 -15.22 -3.70 -9.61
CA TYR A 204 -14.74 -3.21 -10.89
C TYR A 204 -13.27 -2.76 -10.81
N PHE A 205 -12.91 -2.03 -9.76
CA PHE A 205 -11.54 -1.58 -9.50
C PHE A 205 -10.58 -2.77 -9.40
N VAL A 206 -10.90 -3.73 -8.53
CA VAL A 206 -10.10 -4.94 -8.32
C VAL A 206 -9.95 -5.74 -9.62
N GLN A 207 -11.04 -5.96 -10.36
CA GLN A 207 -11.00 -6.68 -11.63
C GLN A 207 -10.13 -6.01 -12.69
N ARG A 208 -10.07 -4.68 -12.73
CA ARG A 208 -9.17 -3.96 -13.65
C ARG A 208 -7.70 -4.20 -13.31
N ILE A 209 -7.37 -4.14 -12.03
CA ILE A 209 -6.01 -4.40 -11.54
C ILE A 209 -5.63 -5.87 -11.74
N GLU A 210 -6.53 -6.80 -11.42
CA GLU A 210 -6.32 -8.23 -11.65
C GLU A 210 -6.01 -8.54 -13.12
N ARG A 211 -6.80 -8.00 -14.06
CA ARG A 211 -6.54 -8.17 -15.50
C ARG A 211 -5.17 -7.65 -15.90
N PHE A 212 -4.75 -6.51 -15.34
CA PHE A 212 -3.43 -5.96 -15.62
C PHE A 212 -2.33 -6.89 -15.08
N ILE A 213 -2.42 -7.32 -13.83
CA ILE A 213 -1.44 -8.23 -13.21
C ILE A 213 -1.36 -9.53 -14.03
N ASN A 214 -2.49 -10.15 -14.37
CA ASN A 214 -2.54 -11.37 -15.16
C ASN A 214 -1.97 -11.20 -16.57
N SER A 215 -1.99 -9.98 -17.14
CA SER A 215 -1.37 -9.69 -18.44
C SER A 215 0.16 -9.65 -18.41
N LYS A 216 0.75 -9.60 -17.20
CA LYS A 216 2.21 -9.57 -17.01
C LYS A 216 2.84 -10.95 -16.79
N GLY A 217 2.03 -12.01 -16.66
CA GLY A 217 2.45 -13.41 -16.52
C GLY A 217 2.18 -13.96 -15.13
#